data_5d14ffa4f5a395cc94a3aedc3198506d
#
_entry.id   5d14ffa4f5a395cc94a3aedc3198506d
#
_cell.length_a   1.000
_cell.length_b   1.000
_cell.length_c   1.000
_cell.angle_alpha   90.00
_cell.angle_beta   90.00
_cell.angle_gamma   90.00
#
_symmetry.space_group_name_H-M   'P 1'
#
loop_
_entity.id
_entity.type
_entity.pdbx_description
1 polymer ?
#
loop_
_entity_poly.entity_id
_entity_poly.type
_entity_poly.pdbx_seq_one_letter_code
_entity_poly.pdbx_strand_id
1 'polypeptide(L)'
;MATAHLDPQSPTPPPRWILPVQEGDLSVHEIPYRSKPLLRELIETILVTLLIFLAVQTAVQNRRVDGQSMDPTLHDTEYLLIDKASYLRWDNTPLAGLVNKAPDHPLYVLGAGPQRGDIIVFHPPVDTRDYIKRIIGLPSETVQIKTFDGVYIDGVRLSEPYIKDTPDYNYGPLTVPAGDVFVLGDNRRNSSDSHAWGPLQISEIVGKAWLSYWPREWAGLLPHPTYAAVGGSP
;
A
#
# COMPACT_ATOMS: atom_id res chain seq x y z
N MET A 1 -60.73 80.90 -20.30
CA MET A 1 -60.90 79.70 -19.48
C MET A 1 -60.79 78.49 -20.39
N ALA A 2 -59.63 77.85 -20.40
CA ALA A 2 -59.40 76.62 -21.19
C ALA A 2 -59.10 75.51 -20.18
N THR A 3 -60.03 74.59 -20.06
CA THR A 3 -59.88 73.38 -19.21
C THR A 3 -59.05 72.36 -19.96
N ALA A 4 -57.89 72.07 -19.45
CA ALA A 4 -57.06 71.00 -19.93
C ALA A 4 -57.65 69.62 -19.57
N HIS A 5 -57.99 68.86 -20.57
CA HIS A 5 -58.47 67.50 -20.43
C HIS A 5 -57.23 66.59 -20.22
N LEU A 6 -57.06 66.06 -19.03
CA LEU A 6 -56.06 65.06 -18.73
C LEU A 6 -56.55 63.67 -19.24
N ASP A 7 -55.86 63.11 -20.18
CA ASP A 7 -56.07 61.77 -20.71
C ASP A 7 -55.48 60.71 -19.71
N PRO A 8 -56.27 59.77 -19.14
CA PRO A 8 -55.84 58.90 -18.08
C PRO A 8 -55.19 57.55 -18.54
N GLN A 9 -54.75 57.46 -19.80
CA GLN A 9 -54.25 56.16 -20.32
C GLN A 9 -52.84 56.15 -20.92
N SER A 10 -51.96 57.05 -20.43
CA SER A 10 -50.59 56.84 -20.81
C SER A 10 -49.91 55.77 -19.87
N PRO A 11 -49.41 54.63 -20.40
CA PRO A 11 -48.73 53.64 -19.56
C PRO A 11 -47.47 54.27 -18.97
N THR A 12 -47.35 54.17 -17.66
CA THR A 12 -46.12 54.58 -16.95
C THR A 12 -44.91 53.81 -17.47
N PRO A 13 -43.82 54.46 -17.82
CA PRO A 13 -42.62 53.75 -18.26
C PRO A 13 -42.09 52.79 -17.16
N PRO A 14 -41.64 51.60 -17.50
CA PRO A 14 -41.12 50.65 -16.54
C PRO A 14 -39.92 51.21 -15.76
N PRO A 15 -39.72 50.81 -14.51
CA PRO A 15 -38.62 51.29 -13.70
C PRO A 15 -37.27 51.02 -14.35
N ARG A 16 -36.34 51.95 -14.26
CA ARG A 16 -35.04 52.02 -14.98
C ARG A 16 -34.07 50.88 -14.73
N TRP A 17 -34.42 49.92 -13.82
CA TRP A 17 -33.64 48.75 -13.54
C TRP A 17 -34.10 47.50 -14.31
N ILE A 18 -35.18 47.57 -15.06
CA ILE A 18 -35.54 46.51 -16.01
C ILE A 18 -34.78 46.78 -17.31
N LEU A 19 -33.63 46.16 -17.46
CA LEU A 19 -32.96 46.15 -18.76
C LEU A 19 -33.86 45.40 -19.75
N PRO A 20 -34.13 45.94 -20.94
CA PRO A 20 -34.85 45.20 -21.96
C PRO A 20 -34.06 43.94 -22.28
N VAL A 21 -34.67 42.80 -22.05
CA VAL A 21 -34.14 41.52 -22.60
C VAL A 21 -34.24 41.72 -24.11
N GLN A 22 -33.07 41.87 -24.75
CA GLN A 22 -33.01 41.80 -26.20
C GLN A 22 -33.39 40.36 -26.59
N GLU A 23 -34.58 40.21 -27.15
CA GLU A 23 -34.96 39.00 -27.90
C GLU A 23 -34.13 38.95 -29.18
N GLY A 24 -32.91 38.54 -29.06
CA GLY A 24 -32.03 38.43 -30.18
C GLY A 24 -30.78 37.70 -29.75
N ASP A 25 -30.68 36.47 -30.19
CA ASP A 25 -29.52 35.63 -30.14
C ASP A 25 -29.30 34.74 -28.88
N LEU A 26 -30.32 33.95 -28.54
CA LEU A 26 -30.08 32.63 -27.94
C LEU A 26 -29.72 31.65 -29.07
N SER A 27 -28.68 31.96 -29.86
CA SER A 27 -27.99 30.95 -30.63
C SER A 27 -27.27 30.06 -29.61
N VAL A 28 -27.90 28.99 -29.21
CA VAL A 28 -27.24 27.86 -28.55
C VAL A 28 -26.20 27.39 -29.55
N HIS A 29 -24.95 27.85 -29.37
CA HIS A 29 -23.83 27.26 -30.08
C HIS A 29 -23.76 25.79 -29.63
N GLU A 30 -24.47 24.94 -30.38
CA GLU A 30 -24.26 23.51 -30.27
C GLU A 30 -22.79 23.24 -30.55
N ILE A 31 -22.04 22.94 -29.48
CA ILE A 31 -20.67 22.47 -29.59
C ILE A 31 -20.79 21.17 -30.40
N PRO A 32 -20.26 21.11 -31.63
CA PRO A 32 -20.40 19.91 -32.45
C PRO A 32 -19.72 18.77 -31.71
N TYR A 33 -20.49 17.89 -31.09
CA TYR A 33 -19.98 16.63 -30.54
C TYR A 33 -19.52 15.79 -31.73
N ARG A 34 -18.22 15.87 -32.01
CA ARG A 34 -17.60 15.06 -33.05
C ARG A 34 -17.53 13.64 -32.54
N SER A 35 -18.53 12.84 -32.85
CA SER A 35 -18.55 11.41 -32.53
C SER A 35 -17.28 10.77 -33.11
N LYS A 36 -16.46 10.23 -32.22
CA LYS A 36 -15.31 9.43 -32.66
C LYS A 36 -15.84 8.19 -33.39
N PRO A 37 -15.17 7.71 -34.43
CA PRO A 37 -15.60 6.49 -35.09
C PRO A 37 -15.62 5.35 -34.06
N LEU A 38 -16.69 4.59 -34.00
CA LEU A 38 -16.94 3.48 -33.03
C LEU A 38 -15.73 2.53 -32.90
N LEU A 39 -15.05 2.29 -34.01
CA LEU A 39 -13.86 1.44 -34.03
C LEU A 39 -12.71 2.03 -33.18
N ARG A 40 -12.51 3.34 -33.21
CA ARG A 40 -11.49 4.02 -32.41
C ARG A 40 -11.83 3.95 -30.92
N GLU A 41 -13.08 4.19 -30.56
CA GLU A 41 -13.57 4.07 -29.19
C GLU A 41 -13.37 2.64 -28.64
N LEU A 42 -13.69 1.64 -29.45
CA LEU A 42 -13.49 0.25 -29.10
C LEU A 42 -12.01 -0.06 -28.85
N ILE A 43 -11.13 0.38 -29.75
CA ILE A 43 -9.68 0.17 -29.61
C ILE A 43 -9.15 0.90 -28.36
N GLU A 44 -9.52 2.16 -28.13
CA GLU A 44 -9.13 2.93 -26.94
C GLU A 44 -9.56 2.20 -25.65
N THR A 45 -10.79 1.69 -25.61
CA THR A 45 -11.33 0.93 -24.46
C THR A 45 -10.56 -0.38 -24.24
N ILE A 46 -10.29 -1.14 -25.28
CA ILE A 46 -9.52 -2.40 -25.18
C ILE A 46 -8.10 -2.11 -24.69
N LEU A 47 -7.43 -1.09 -25.24
CA LEU A 47 -6.07 -0.73 -24.83
C LEU A 47 -6.02 -0.30 -23.35
N VAL A 48 -6.95 0.55 -22.90
CA VAL A 48 -7.02 0.99 -21.51
C VAL A 48 -7.30 -0.21 -20.59
N THR A 49 -8.25 -1.07 -20.96
CA THR A 49 -8.58 -2.27 -20.17
C THR A 49 -7.37 -3.21 -20.08
N LEU A 50 -6.67 -3.44 -21.18
CA LEU A 50 -5.45 -4.26 -21.20
C LEU A 50 -4.35 -3.65 -20.33
N LEU A 51 -4.16 -2.34 -20.39
CA LEU A 51 -3.16 -1.64 -19.59
C LEU A 51 -3.47 -1.76 -18.09
N ILE A 52 -4.72 -1.54 -17.69
CA ILE A 52 -5.16 -1.71 -16.29
C ILE A 52 -4.96 -3.17 -15.86
N PHE A 53 -5.36 -4.13 -16.69
CA PHE A 53 -5.18 -5.55 -16.40
C PHE A 53 -3.71 -5.91 -16.16
N LEU A 54 -2.81 -5.46 -17.04
CA LEU A 54 -1.38 -5.69 -16.89
C LEU A 54 -0.83 -5.00 -15.64
N ALA A 55 -1.26 -3.78 -15.33
CA ALA A 55 -0.85 -3.07 -14.13
C ALA A 55 -1.26 -3.83 -12.85
N VAL A 56 -2.49 -4.34 -12.78
CA VAL A 56 -2.96 -5.16 -11.65
C VAL A 56 -2.17 -6.46 -11.54
N GLN A 57 -1.92 -7.15 -12.65
CA GLN A 57 -1.16 -8.40 -12.67
C GLN A 57 0.29 -8.22 -12.19
N THR A 58 0.89 -7.06 -12.43
CA THR A 58 2.26 -6.77 -11.94
C THR A 58 2.29 -6.37 -10.48
N ALA A 59 1.22 -5.76 -9.97
CA ALA A 59 1.14 -5.24 -8.61
C ALA A 59 0.74 -6.30 -7.58
N VAL A 60 -0.06 -7.29 -7.97
CA VAL A 60 -0.63 -8.29 -7.06
C VAL A 60 -0.23 -9.70 -7.49
N GLN A 61 0.18 -10.50 -6.53
CA GLN A 61 0.51 -11.92 -6.73
C GLN A 61 -0.23 -12.77 -5.71
N ASN A 62 -0.71 -13.95 -6.13
CA ASN A 62 -1.22 -14.93 -5.19
C ASN A 62 -0.12 -15.88 -4.74
N ARG A 63 -0.17 -16.30 -3.47
CA ARG A 63 0.73 -17.29 -2.88
C ARG A 63 -0.06 -18.21 -1.95
N ARG A 64 0.39 -19.46 -1.86
CA ARG A 64 -0.10 -20.42 -0.87
C ARG A 64 0.88 -20.49 0.28
N VAL A 65 0.37 -20.50 1.50
CA VAL A 65 1.15 -20.76 2.71
C VAL A 65 1.52 -22.23 2.75
N ASP A 66 2.79 -22.53 2.94
CA ASP A 66 3.32 -23.88 3.11
C ASP A 66 4.03 -23.96 4.47
N GLY A 67 3.48 -24.78 5.37
CA GLY A 67 3.98 -24.96 6.72
C GLY A 67 3.32 -24.10 7.80
N GLN A 68 3.82 -24.25 9.03
CA GLN A 68 3.19 -23.73 10.25
C GLN A 68 3.99 -22.61 10.92
N SER A 69 4.96 -22.02 10.24
CA SER A 69 5.87 -21.04 10.86
C SER A 69 5.20 -19.72 11.22
N MET A 70 4.02 -19.44 10.67
CA MET A 70 3.24 -18.24 10.94
C MET A 70 1.98 -18.50 11.77
N ASP A 71 1.79 -19.74 12.28
CA ASP A 71 0.69 -20.07 13.19
C ASP A 71 0.84 -19.28 14.51
N PRO A 72 -0.25 -18.72 15.06
CA PRO A 72 -1.65 -18.84 14.67
C PRO A 72 -2.15 -17.79 13.67
N THR A 73 -1.31 -16.88 13.20
CA THR A 73 -1.74 -15.79 12.30
C THR A 73 -2.11 -16.30 10.92
N LEU A 74 -1.32 -17.23 10.38
CA LEU A 74 -1.55 -17.88 9.09
C LEU A 74 -1.39 -19.39 9.26
N HIS A 75 -2.32 -20.11 8.66
CA HIS A 75 -2.35 -21.57 8.71
C HIS A 75 -1.81 -22.19 7.42
N ASP A 76 -1.34 -23.40 7.53
CA ASP A 76 -0.94 -24.17 6.35
C ASP A 76 -2.08 -24.26 5.33
N THR A 77 -1.73 -24.18 4.05
CA THR A 77 -2.65 -24.22 2.90
C THR A 77 -3.51 -22.97 2.65
N GLU A 78 -3.37 -21.91 3.43
CA GLU A 78 -4.01 -20.63 3.13
C GLU A 78 -3.51 -20.01 1.82
N TYR A 79 -4.41 -19.33 1.11
CA TYR A 79 -4.08 -18.57 -0.09
C TYR A 79 -4.12 -17.07 0.20
N LEU A 80 -3.03 -16.40 -0.13
CA LEU A 80 -2.80 -15.00 0.19
C LEU A 80 -2.68 -14.15 -1.08
N LEU A 81 -3.09 -12.90 -0.97
CA LEU A 81 -2.74 -11.86 -1.92
C LEU A 81 -1.53 -11.08 -1.39
N ILE A 82 -0.54 -10.96 -2.24
CA ILE A 82 0.72 -10.26 -1.99
C ILE A 82 0.73 -8.97 -2.78
N ASP A 83 0.88 -7.85 -2.08
CA ASP A 83 1.08 -6.53 -2.66
C ASP A 83 2.58 -6.31 -2.90
N LYS A 84 2.97 -6.28 -4.16
CA LYS A 84 4.33 -5.99 -4.61
C LYS A 84 4.58 -4.49 -4.76
N ALA A 85 3.52 -3.71 -4.96
CA ALA A 85 3.62 -2.29 -5.24
C ALA A 85 4.08 -1.49 -4.01
N SER A 86 3.71 -1.93 -2.79
CA SER A 86 4.14 -1.29 -1.54
C SER A 86 5.66 -1.27 -1.34
N TYR A 87 6.37 -2.25 -1.92
CA TYR A 87 7.84 -2.36 -1.82
C TYR A 87 8.56 -2.07 -3.14
N LEU A 88 7.83 -1.54 -4.14
CA LEU A 88 8.44 -1.14 -5.40
C LEU A 88 9.38 0.04 -5.16
N ARG A 89 10.68 -0.21 -5.31
CA ARG A 89 11.73 0.80 -5.18
C ARG A 89 11.98 1.48 -6.52
N TRP A 90 12.30 2.76 -6.49
CA TRP A 90 12.64 3.54 -7.69
C TRP A 90 13.83 2.96 -8.45
N ASP A 91 14.87 2.51 -7.73
CA ASP A 91 16.08 1.92 -8.28
C ASP A 91 15.83 0.60 -9.04
N ASN A 92 14.73 -0.10 -8.76
CA ASN A 92 14.30 -1.32 -9.44
C ASN A 92 13.36 -1.05 -10.62
N THR A 93 13.07 0.21 -10.95
CA THR A 93 12.19 0.55 -12.07
C THR A 93 12.98 0.70 -13.37
N PRO A 94 12.36 0.41 -14.56
CA PRO A 94 13.01 0.66 -15.86
C PRO A 94 13.40 2.13 -16.09
N LEU A 95 12.79 3.05 -15.34
CA LEU A 95 13.02 4.50 -15.43
C LEU A 95 14.19 4.98 -14.55
N ALA A 96 14.70 4.15 -13.66
CA ALA A 96 15.81 4.51 -12.76
C ALA A 96 17.07 4.96 -13.50
N GLY A 97 17.33 4.38 -14.68
CA GLY A 97 18.47 4.75 -15.54
C GLY A 97 18.35 6.12 -16.21
N LEU A 98 17.18 6.76 -16.17
CA LEU A 98 16.98 8.10 -16.75
C LEU A 98 17.33 9.23 -15.75
N VAL A 99 17.56 8.91 -14.50
CA VAL A 99 17.88 9.87 -13.44
C VAL A 99 19.34 9.68 -13.01
N ASN A 100 20.17 10.66 -13.29
CA ASN A 100 21.64 10.59 -13.05
C ASN A 100 22.08 10.56 -11.59
N LYS A 101 21.17 10.56 -10.62
CA LYS A 101 21.49 10.52 -9.20
C LYS A 101 20.58 9.55 -8.47
N ALA A 102 21.17 8.46 -7.97
CA ALA A 102 20.48 7.62 -7.01
C ALA A 102 20.21 8.44 -5.74
N PRO A 103 19.01 8.42 -5.16
CA PRO A 103 18.74 9.07 -3.88
C PRO A 103 19.56 8.40 -2.77
N ASP A 104 20.01 9.20 -1.80
CA ASP A 104 20.78 8.71 -0.64
C ASP A 104 19.99 7.71 0.23
N HIS A 105 18.67 7.65 0.05
CA HIS A 105 17.77 6.70 0.71
C HIS A 105 16.89 6.00 -0.32
N PRO A 106 16.48 4.74 -0.09
CA PRO A 106 15.60 4.02 -0.99
C PRO A 106 14.25 4.75 -1.10
N LEU A 107 13.92 5.21 -2.31
CA LEU A 107 12.61 5.79 -2.60
C LEU A 107 11.64 4.68 -2.99
N TYR A 108 10.58 4.52 -2.21
CA TYR A 108 9.46 3.66 -2.55
C TYR A 108 8.46 4.41 -3.41
N VAL A 109 8.05 3.81 -4.53
CA VAL A 109 7.23 4.49 -5.55
C VAL A 109 5.79 4.69 -5.07
N LEU A 110 5.23 3.70 -4.37
CA LEU A 110 3.80 3.67 -3.98
C LEU A 110 3.58 3.35 -2.50
N GLY A 111 4.62 3.21 -1.70
CA GLY A 111 4.49 2.80 -0.29
C GLY A 111 5.51 3.46 0.63
N ALA A 112 5.38 3.20 1.91
CA ALA A 112 6.30 3.70 2.95
C ALA A 112 7.53 2.79 3.14
N GLY A 113 7.67 1.73 2.34
CA GLY A 113 8.68 0.70 2.53
C GLY A 113 8.36 -0.27 3.68
N PRO A 114 9.33 -1.12 4.08
CA PRO A 114 9.15 -2.10 5.13
C PRO A 114 8.82 -1.45 6.48
N GLN A 115 7.76 -1.94 7.12
CA GLN A 115 7.33 -1.49 8.44
C GLN A 115 7.34 -2.66 9.42
N ARG A 116 7.61 -2.36 10.70
CA ARG A 116 7.49 -3.37 11.76
C ARG A 116 6.05 -3.90 11.82
N GLY A 117 5.91 -5.22 11.83
CA GLY A 117 4.62 -5.91 11.82
C GLY A 117 4.12 -6.34 10.45
N ASP A 118 4.74 -5.87 9.37
CA ASP A 118 4.41 -6.34 8.03
C ASP A 118 4.70 -7.83 7.88
N ILE A 119 3.75 -8.57 7.36
CA ILE A 119 3.94 -9.96 6.96
C ILE A 119 4.43 -9.93 5.50
N ILE A 120 5.62 -10.44 5.26
CA ILE A 120 6.29 -10.38 3.96
C ILE A 120 6.57 -11.75 3.38
N VAL A 121 6.53 -11.82 2.05
CA VAL A 121 7.07 -12.93 1.26
C VAL A 121 8.41 -12.51 0.68
N PHE A 122 9.42 -13.37 0.77
CA PHE A 122 10.78 -13.05 0.38
C PHE A 122 11.58 -14.29 -0.01
N HIS A 123 12.71 -14.07 -0.68
CA HIS A 123 13.69 -15.11 -1.00
C HIS A 123 14.66 -15.29 0.16
N PRO A 124 14.65 -16.42 0.89
CA PRO A 124 15.53 -16.62 2.03
C PRO A 124 16.96 -16.96 1.57
N PRO A 125 18.01 -16.63 2.37
CA PRO A 125 19.39 -16.94 2.01
C PRO A 125 19.73 -18.44 2.08
N VAL A 126 18.84 -19.26 2.63
CA VAL A 126 19.09 -20.67 2.95
C VAL A 126 18.27 -21.66 2.11
N ASP A 127 17.32 -21.19 1.30
CA ASP A 127 16.43 -22.03 0.48
C ASP A 127 16.12 -21.31 -0.85
N THR A 128 15.68 -22.05 -1.85
CA THR A 128 15.20 -21.52 -3.14
C THR A 128 13.70 -21.25 -3.17
N ARG A 129 12.97 -21.71 -2.16
CA ARG A 129 11.53 -21.48 -2.00
C ARG A 129 11.29 -20.17 -1.27
N ASP A 130 10.24 -19.46 -1.65
CA ASP A 130 9.82 -18.26 -0.95
C ASP A 130 9.39 -18.58 0.49
N TYR A 131 9.79 -17.73 1.44
CA TYR A 131 9.35 -17.80 2.83
C TYR A 131 8.37 -16.68 3.13
N ILE A 132 7.56 -16.89 4.16
CA ILE A 132 6.67 -15.87 4.71
C ILE A 132 6.98 -15.69 6.20
N LYS A 133 7.27 -14.43 6.61
CA LYS A 133 7.60 -14.07 8.00
C LYS A 133 7.11 -12.66 8.29
N ARG A 134 7.15 -12.29 9.57
CA ARG A 134 6.84 -10.94 10.05
C ARG A 134 8.10 -10.13 10.28
N ILE A 135 8.10 -8.87 9.83
CA ILE A 135 9.17 -7.90 10.13
C ILE A 135 9.09 -7.53 11.61
N ILE A 136 10.18 -7.73 12.34
CA ILE A 136 10.31 -7.45 13.76
C ILE A 136 11.34 -6.35 14.02
N GLY A 137 12.50 -6.38 13.39
CA GLY A 137 13.53 -5.34 13.49
C GLY A 137 13.67 -4.57 12.20
N LEU A 138 13.82 -3.26 12.31
CA LEU A 138 14.07 -2.34 11.19
C LEU A 138 15.56 -1.99 11.11
N PRO A 139 16.05 -1.42 9.99
CA PRO A 139 17.43 -1.00 9.85
C PRO A 139 17.90 -0.12 11.03
N SER A 140 19.11 -0.38 11.52
CA SER A 140 19.77 0.31 12.63
C SER A 140 19.23 0.03 14.03
N GLU A 141 18.15 -0.73 14.17
CA GLU A 141 17.62 -1.14 15.48
C GLU A 141 18.39 -2.33 16.05
N THR A 142 18.46 -2.40 17.37
CA THR A 142 19.10 -3.53 18.08
C THR A 142 18.04 -4.54 18.50
N VAL A 143 18.12 -5.74 17.95
CA VAL A 143 17.23 -6.86 18.27
C VAL A 143 17.87 -7.78 19.30
N GLN A 144 17.14 -8.12 20.36
CA GLN A 144 17.52 -9.13 21.33
C GLN A 144 16.32 -10.02 21.65
N ILE A 145 16.54 -11.33 21.69
CA ILE A 145 15.53 -12.31 22.09
C ILE A 145 15.97 -12.98 23.39
N LYS A 146 15.08 -13.03 24.36
CA LYS A 146 15.30 -13.70 25.65
C LYS A 146 14.38 -14.89 25.80
N THR A 147 14.96 -16.02 26.16
CA THR A 147 14.23 -17.29 26.35
C THR A 147 13.09 -17.13 27.33
N PHE A 148 11.89 -17.58 26.97
CA PHE A 148 10.65 -17.55 27.74
C PHE A 148 10.18 -16.17 28.19
N ASP A 149 10.78 -15.11 27.66
CA ASP A 149 10.43 -13.73 27.95
C ASP A 149 9.85 -13.03 26.73
N GLY A 150 10.66 -12.81 25.68
CA GLY A 150 10.18 -12.18 24.46
C GLY A 150 11.28 -11.52 23.64
N VAL A 151 10.85 -10.68 22.69
CA VAL A 151 11.71 -9.90 21.81
C VAL A 151 11.84 -8.48 22.37
N TYR A 152 13.05 -7.95 22.27
CA TYR A 152 13.42 -6.60 22.67
C TYR A 152 13.95 -5.84 21.46
N ILE A 153 13.50 -4.62 21.27
CA ILE A 153 14.01 -3.68 20.27
C ILE A 153 14.55 -2.47 21.01
N ASP A 154 15.84 -2.15 20.79
CA ASP A 154 16.55 -1.07 21.48
C ASP A 154 16.40 -1.12 23.00
N GLY A 155 16.38 -2.33 23.55
CA GLY A 155 16.22 -2.57 24.99
C GLY A 155 14.77 -2.52 25.50
N VAL A 156 13.78 -2.18 24.67
CA VAL A 156 12.37 -2.14 25.03
C VAL A 156 11.68 -3.44 24.59
N ARG A 157 10.96 -4.08 25.51
CA ARG A 157 10.21 -5.31 25.21
C ARG A 157 9.08 -5.03 24.22
N LEU A 158 9.05 -5.79 23.14
CA LEU A 158 8.01 -5.70 22.12
C LEU A 158 6.72 -6.36 22.61
N SER A 159 5.57 -5.71 22.39
CA SER A 159 4.25 -6.31 22.63
C SER A 159 3.82 -7.11 21.41
N GLU A 160 3.64 -8.41 21.57
CA GLU A 160 3.40 -9.35 20.46
C GLU A 160 2.14 -10.20 20.71
N PRO A 161 0.94 -9.59 20.64
CA PRO A 161 -0.31 -10.30 20.97
C PRO A 161 -0.69 -11.39 19.95
N TYR A 162 0.01 -11.47 18.84
CA TYR A 162 -0.23 -12.41 17.73
C TYR A 162 0.54 -13.73 17.88
N ILE A 163 1.50 -13.83 18.78
CA ILE A 163 2.21 -15.09 19.05
C ILE A 163 1.46 -15.95 20.07
N LYS A 164 1.55 -17.26 19.92
CA LYS A 164 1.00 -18.21 20.88
C LYS A 164 1.96 -18.49 22.02
N ASP A 165 3.21 -18.73 21.67
CA ASP A 165 4.27 -19.12 22.61
C ASP A 165 5.44 -18.15 22.53
N THR A 166 6.05 -17.83 23.67
CA THR A 166 7.29 -17.07 23.71
C THR A 166 8.46 -17.90 23.16
N PRO A 167 9.51 -17.24 22.62
CA PRO A 167 10.72 -17.93 22.17
C PRO A 167 11.33 -18.83 23.26
N ASP A 168 11.82 -20.00 22.89
CA ASP A 168 12.52 -20.92 23.78
C ASP A 168 14.05 -20.89 23.57
N TYR A 169 14.54 -19.84 22.92
CA TYR A 169 15.93 -19.58 22.58
C TYR A 169 16.35 -18.15 22.92
N ASN A 170 17.67 -17.93 23.03
CA ASN A 170 18.28 -16.60 23.12
C ASN A 170 18.91 -16.20 21.79
N TYR A 171 18.84 -14.90 21.49
CA TYR A 171 19.51 -14.34 20.31
C TYR A 171 19.96 -12.90 20.58
N GLY A 172 21.10 -12.51 19.99
CA GLY A 172 21.61 -11.16 20.07
C GLY A 172 22.19 -10.78 21.43
N PRO A 173 22.33 -9.46 21.73
CA PRO A 173 21.86 -8.33 20.92
C PRO A 173 22.59 -8.22 19.56
N LEU A 174 21.84 -7.90 18.51
CA LEU A 174 22.33 -7.66 17.16
C LEU A 174 21.73 -6.37 16.60
N THR A 175 22.57 -5.46 16.15
CA THR A 175 22.09 -4.29 15.40
C THR A 175 21.85 -4.67 13.95
N VAL A 176 20.61 -4.44 13.47
CA VAL A 176 20.20 -4.74 12.08
C VAL A 176 20.97 -3.83 11.13
N PRO A 177 21.69 -4.37 10.13
CA PRO A 177 22.41 -3.57 9.16
C PRO A 177 21.52 -2.60 8.38
N ALA A 178 22.11 -1.50 7.89
CA ALA A 178 21.42 -0.61 6.96
C ALA A 178 21.07 -1.39 5.67
N GLY A 179 19.79 -1.34 5.26
CA GLY A 179 19.31 -2.08 4.09
C GLY A 179 18.78 -3.49 4.39
N ASP A 180 18.84 -3.93 5.64
CA ASP A 180 18.31 -5.22 6.07
C ASP A 180 17.12 -5.04 7.03
N VAL A 181 16.36 -6.13 7.22
CA VAL A 181 15.31 -6.26 8.25
C VAL A 181 15.53 -7.55 9.02
N PHE A 182 15.04 -7.58 10.25
CA PHE A 182 15.02 -8.80 11.06
C PHE A 182 13.61 -9.36 11.06
N VAL A 183 13.45 -10.61 10.62
CA VAL A 183 12.15 -11.24 10.44
C VAL A 183 12.02 -12.46 11.35
N LEU A 184 10.83 -12.66 11.91
CA LEU A 184 10.50 -13.85 12.71
C LEU A 184 9.18 -14.47 12.25
N GLY A 185 9.07 -15.78 12.41
CA GLY A 185 7.78 -16.47 12.34
C GLY A 185 6.96 -16.20 13.60
N ASP A 186 5.65 -16.13 13.44
CA ASP A 186 4.74 -15.97 14.59
C ASP A 186 4.73 -17.23 15.47
N ASN A 187 5.00 -18.40 14.87
CA ASN A 187 5.30 -19.64 15.60
C ASN A 187 6.78 -19.67 16.01
N ARG A 188 7.10 -18.99 17.10
CA ARG A 188 8.45 -18.76 17.58
C ARG A 188 9.30 -19.99 17.75
N ARG A 189 8.69 -21.12 18.11
CA ARG A 189 9.39 -22.38 18.40
C ARG A 189 9.53 -23.31 17.19
N ASN A 190 8.80 -22.97 16.10
CA ASN A 190 8.80 -23.79 14.88
C ASN A 190 8.93 -22.91 13.64
N SER A 191 10.02 -22.16 13.57
CA SER A 191 10.27 -21.25 12.45
C SER A 191 11.76 -21.22 12.11
N SER A 192 12.09 -21.36 10.84
CA SER A 192 13.40 -21.01 10.31
C SER A 192 13.34 -19.56 9.82
N ASP A 193 13.98 -18.64 10.56
CA ASP A 193 13.92 -17.22 10.32
C ASP A 193 15.21 -16.51 10.76
N SER A 194 15.24 -15.21 10.92
CA SER A 194 16.45 -14.45 11.19
C SER A 194 17.20 -14.85 12.46
N HIS A 195 16.56 -15.53 13.42
CA HIS A 195 17.27 -16.04 14.57
C HIS A 195 18.24 -17.18 14.20
N ALA A 196 17.98 -17.91 13.11
CA ALA A 196 18.80 -19.01 12.65
C ALA A 196 19.83 -18.60 11.58
N TRP A 197 19.49 -17.68 10.67
CA TRP A 197 20.30 -17.33 9.51
C TRP A 197 20.64 -15.84 9.37
N GLY A 198 20.24 -14.98 10.34
CA GLY A 198 20.60 -13.58 10.38
C GLY A 198 19.58 -12.62 9.72
N PRO A 199 19.91 -11.34 9.60
CA PRO A 199 19.07 -10.35 8.94
C PRO A 199 18.83 -10.65 7.47
N LEU A 200 17.68 -10.19 6.95
CA LEU A 200 17.24 -10.34 5.57
C LEU A 200 17.47 -9.03 4.82
N GLN A 201 18.10 -9.09 3.66
CA GLN A 201 18.21 -7.93 2.78
C GLN A 201 16.82 -7.50 2.27
N ILE A 202 16.54 -6.20 2.34
CA ILE A 202 15.26 -5.63 1.86
C ILE A 202 15.06 -5.90 0.37
N SER A 203 16.14 -6.04 -0.41
CA SER A 203 16.09 -6.39 -1.84
C SER A 203 15.48 -7.76 -2.12
N GLU A 204 15.53 -8.68 -1.15
CA GLU A 204 14.97 -10.03 -1.28
C GLU A 204 13.46 -10.10 -1.01
N ILE A 205 12.85 -8.99 -0.59
CA ILE A 205 11.41 -8.93 -0.34
C ILE A 205 10.65 -8.91 -1.66
N VAL A 206 9.80 -9.92 -1.85
CA VAL A 206 8.88 -10.03 -3.00
C VAL A 206 7.68 -9.10 -2.84
N GLY A 207 7.12 -9.01 -1.64
CA GLY A 207 5.99 -8.14 -1.35
C GLY A 207 5.36 -8.39 0.03
N LYS A 208 4.33 -7.59 0.34
CA LYS A 208 3.58 -7.64 1.59
C LYS A 208 2.32 -8.48 1.43
N ALA A 209 2.14 -9.47 2.30
CA ALA A 209 0.88 -10.18 2.42
C ALA A 209 -0.14 -9.28 3.16
N TRP A 210 -1.33 -9.11 2.60
CA TRP A 210 -2.33 -8.20 3.18
C TRP A 210 -3.72 -8.82 3.31
N LEU A 211 -4.03 -9.87 2.52
CA LEU A 211 -5.34 -10.52 2.50
C LEU A 211 -5.18 -12.04 2.40
N SER A 212 -5.82 -12.78 3.30
CA SER A 212 -6.13 -14.20 3.11
C SER A 212 -7.50 -14.31 2.45
N TYR A 213 -7.64 -15.07 1.36
CA TYR A 213 -8.91 -15.18 0.65
C TYR A 213 -9.48 -16.61 0.61
N TRP A 214 -8.68 -17.60 0.98
CA TRP A 214 -9.08 -18.99 1.04
C TRP A 214 -8.24 -19.78 2.04
N PRO A 215 -8.82 -20.71 2.82
CA PRO A 215 -10.25 -21.07 2.89
C PRO A 215 -11.10 -19.98 3.54
N ARG A 216 -12.42 -20.01 3.30
CA ARG A 216 -13.35 -18.93 3.73
C ARG A 216 -13.38 -18.68 5.23
N GLU A 217 -13.09 -19.70 6.03
CA GLU A 217 -13.05 -19.61 7.50
C GLU A 217 -11.94 -18.71 8.03
N TRP A 218 -10.85 -18.52 7.27
CA TRP A 218 -9.72 -17.66 7.62
C TRP A 218 -9.59 -16.45 6.67
N ALA A 219 -10.58 -16.27 5.77
CA ALA A 219 -10.53 -15.16 4.84
C ALA A 219 -10.71 -13.82 5.55
N GLY A 220 -9.81 -12.89 5.30
CA GLY A 220 -9.83 -11.56 5.90
C GLY A 220 -8.54 -10.79 5.70
N LEU A 221 -8.56 -9.52 6.08
CA LEU A 221 -7.36 -8.70 6.10
C LEU A 221 -6.41 -9.23 7.17
N LEU A 222 -5.12 -9.31 6.82
CA LEU A 222 -4.11 -9.76 7.78
C LEU A 222 -3.89 -8.69 8.85
N PRO A 223 -3.76 -9.11 10.13
CA PRO A 223 -3.60 -8.17 11.23
C PRO A 223 -2.26 -7.45 11.13
N HIS A 224 -2.32 -6.13 11.20
CA HIS A 224 -1.14 -5.27 11.36
C HIS A 224 -1.14 -4.75 12.80
N PRO A 225 -0.31 -5.30 13.68
CA PRO A 225 -0.27 -4.87 15.07
C PRO A 225 0.25 -3.43 15.17
N THR A 226 -0.38 -2.65 16.05
CA THR A 226 0.13 -1.33 16.41
C THR A 226 1.13 -1.50 17.56
N TYR A 227 2.37 -1.15 17.32
CA TYR A 227 3.39 -1.13 18.35
C TYR A 227 3.44 0.25 19.02
N ALA A 228 3.52 0.28 20.34
CA ALA A 228 3.90 1.52 21.02
C ALA A 228 5.28 1.96 20.49
N ALA A 229 5.47 3.26 20.30
CA ALA A 229 6.72 3.79 19.75
C ALA A 229 7.92 3.23 20.54
N VAL A 230 8.68 2.36 19.92
CA VAL A 230 9.92 1.83 20.46
C VAL A 230 10.98 2.86 20.08
N GLY A 231 11.49 3.60 21.08
CA GLY A 231 12.62 4.50 20.89
C GLY A 231 12.41 5.56 19.81
N GLY A 232 11.59 6.58 20.06
CA GLY A 232 11.65 7.81 19.28
C GLY A 232 12.99 8.46 19.53
N SER A 233 13.91 8.38 18.58
CA SER A 233 15.01 9.37 18.53
C SER A 233 14.41 10.74 18.27
N PRO A 234 14.91 11.79 18.94
CA PRO A 234 14.44 13.16 18.77
C PRO A 234 14.66 13.69 17.35
#